data_9ff93125aad59cc9cf3ed96dbd395d34
#
_entry.id   9ff93125aad59cc9cf3ed96dbd395d34
#
_cell.length_a   1.000
_cell.length_b   1.000
_cell.length_c   1.000
_cell.angle_alpha   90.00
_cell.angle_beta   90.00
_cell.angle_gamma   90.00
#
_symmetry.space_group_name_H-M   'P 1'
#
loop_
_entity.id
_entity.type
_entity.pdbx_description
1 polymer ?
#
loop_
_entity_poly.entity_id
_entity_poly.type
_entity_poly.pdbx_seq_one_letter_code
_entity_poly.pdbx_strand_id
1 'polypeptide(L)'
;MSLLKKYPVVTMLTVICLLFAIATQINSGMYDMFSFHSMPEHIWQYFSGAFMHGNEIAPAWFLWVHLFMNFLMIIPFGTLLEKNKGSKVTFWVFFVALIMCSVTFQILMHGKDEVATGISAIGYAFVAGGVVQICRLWKSYSVKCRMIYILLFILAVIMLLPMITGWVSTCLHISGIVSYYIVHIIAERTPTKRD
;
A
#
# COMPACT_ATOMS: atom_id res chain seq x y z
N MET A 1 6.78 -19.08 16.34
CA MET A 1 5.77 -19.01 15.25
C MET A 1 6.33 -18.09 14.18
N SER A 2 6.44 -18.53 12.92
CA SER A 2 7.00 -17.71 11.84
C SER A 2 6.14 -16.46 11.58
N LEU A 3 6.74 -15.34 11.12
CA LEU A 3 6.04 -14.11 10.76
C LEU A 3 4.91 -14.38 9.76
N LEU A 4 5.14 -15.28 8.80
CA LEU A 4 4.15 -15.70 7.82
C LEU A 4 2.88 -16.29 8.46
N LYS A 5 3.02 -17.03 9.55
CA LYS A 5 1.85 -17.59 10.28
C LYS A 5 1.13 -16.51 11.11
N LYS A 6 1.84 -15.47 11.52
CA LYS A 6 1.31 -14.42 12.40
C LYS A 6 0.66 -13.27 11.62
N TYR A 7 1.24 -12.89 10.49
CA TYR A 7 0.82 -11.76 9.64
C TYR A 7 0.94 -12.17 8.16
N PRO A 8 0.11 -13.12 7.69
CA PRO A 8 0.27 -13.68 6.36
C PRO A 8 0.11 -12.66 5.23
N VAL A 9 -0.84 -11.72 5.34
CA VAL A 9 -1.11 -10.73 4.28
C VAL A 9 0.06 -9.77 4.14
N VAL A 10 0.48 -9.14 5.25
CA VAL A 10 1.61 -8.19 5.23
C VAL A 10 2.90 -8.86 4.79
N THR A 11 3.16 -10.08 5.29
CA THR A 11 4.36 -10.83 4.91
C THR A 11 4.34 -11.18 3.42
N MET A 12 3.22 -11.65 2.90
CA MET A 12 3.05 -11.96 1.47
C MET A 12 3.32 -10.73 0.59
N LEU A 13 2.70 -9.60 0.92
CA LEU A 13 2.89 -8.35 0.16
C LEU A 13 4.34 -7.89 0.18
N THR A 14 5.00 -7.93 1.35
CA THR A 14 6.41 -7.54 1.50
C THR A 14 7.32 -8.43 0.64
N VAL A 15 7.09 -9.74 0.66
CA VAL A 15 7.88 -10.71 -0.12
C VAL A 15 7.66 -10.51 -1.62
N ILE A 16 6.42 -10.34 -2.07
CA ILE A 16 6.12 -10.11 -3.49
C ILE A 16 6.81 -8.84 -3.99
N CYS A 17 6.69 -7.72 -3.27
CA CYS A 17 7.35 -6.48 -3.67
C CYS A 17 8.89 -6.63 -3.72
N LEU A 18 9.47 -7.35 -2.77
CA LEU A 18 10.91 -7.61 -2.77
C LEU A 18 11.34 -8.47 -3.97
N LEU A 19 10.57 -9.51 -4.30
CA LEU A 19 10.85 -10.34 -5.48
C LEU A 19 10.74 -9.55 -6.78
N PHE A 20 9.72 -8.71 -6.94
CA PHE A 20 9.59 -7.82 -8.10
C PHE A 20 10.75 -6.81 -8.17
N ALA A 21 11.16 -6.22 -7.04
CA ALA A 21 12.29 -5.30 -6.99
C ALA A 21 13.60 -5.98 -7.44
N ILE A 22 13.88 -7.19 -6.96
CA ILE A 22 15.05 -7.98 -7.37
C ILE A 22 14.96 -8.34 -8.86
N ALA A 23 13.81 -8.82 -9.33
CA ALA A 23 13.60 -9.19 -10.72
C ALA A 23 13.81 -8.01 -11.67
N THR A 24 13.33 -6.83 -11.29
CA THR A 24 13.51 -5.59 -12.06
C THR A 24 14.98 -5.15 -12.15
N GLN A 25 15.76 -5.37 -11.10
CA GLN A 25 17.21 -5.09 -11.14
C GLN A 25 17.97 -6.05 -12.08
N ILE A 26 17.46 -7.27 -12.26
CA ILE A 26 18.05 -8.25 -13.19
C ILE A 26 17.62 -7.99 -14.63
N ASN A 27 16.35 -7.59 -14.83
CA ASN A 27 15.74 -7.34 -16.14
C ASN A 27 14.87 -6.10 -16.10
N SER A 28 15.36 -4.99 -16.68
CA SER A 28 14.63 -3.72 -16.74
C SER A 28 13.32 -3.78 -17.56
N GLY A 29 13.20 -4.69 -18.53
CA GLY A 29 11.95 -4.91 -19.28
C GLY A 29 10.75 -5.32 -18.40
N MET A 30 11.00 -5.69 -17.13
CA MET A 30 9.95 -5.91 -16.15
C MET A 30 9.12 -4.64 -15.90
N TYR A 31 9.68 -3.44 -16.05
CA TYR A 31 8.91 -2.20 -15.89
C TYR A 31 7.78 -2.11 -16.88
N ASP A 32 8.08 -2.18 -18.17
CA ASP A 32 7.11 -2.10 -19.22
C ASP A 32 6.04 -3.20 -19.09
N MET A 33 6.49 -4.40 -18.77
CA MET A 33 5.62 -5.57 -18.69
C MET A 33 4.64 -5.55 -17.51
N PHE A 34 5.00 -4.98 -16.35
CA PHE A 34 4.25 -5.16 -15.09
C PHE A 34 3.82 -3.85 -14.40
N SER A 35 4.22 -2.67 -14.87
CA SER A 35 3.75 -1.39 -14.32
C SER A 35 2.25 -1.16 -14.57
N PHE A 36 1.64 -0.24 -13.84
CA PHE A 36 0.33 0.29 -14.21
C PHE A 36 0.49 1.13 -15.47
N HIS A 37 -0.21 0.78 -16.52
CA HIS A 37 -0.31 1.58 -17.75
C HIS A 37 -1.69 2.21 -17.83
N SER A 38 -1.75 3.47 -18.26
CA SER A 38 -3.02 4.15 -18.55
C SER A 38 -3.68 3.63 -19.83
N MET A 39 -2.88 3.05 -20.72
CA MET A 39 -3.31 2.28 -21.90
C MET A 39 -2.68 0.87 -21.81
N PRO A 40 -3.20 -0.02 -20.96
CA PRO A 40 -2.57 -1.31 -20.72
C PRO A 40 -2.73 -2.24 -21.92
N GLU A 41 -1.62 -2.89 -22.30
CA GLU A 41 -1.62 -3.95 -23.32
C GLU A 41 -2.09 -5.28 -22.73
N HIS A 42 -1.95 -5.45 -21.41
CA HIS A 42 -2.24 -6.69 -20.72
C HIS A 42 -3.08 -6.48 -19.47
N ILE A 43 -4.03 -7.38 -19.23
CA ILE A 43 -4.96 -7.28 -18.09
C ILE A 43 -4.26 -7.27 -16.73
N TRP A 44 -3.12 -7.93 -16.58
CA TRP A 44 -2.39 -7.92 -15.30
C TRP A 44 -1.78 -6.57 -14.97
N GLN A 45 -1.53 -5.68 -15.94
CA GLN A 45 -1.00 -4.34 -15.71
C GLN A 45 -1.95 -3.45 -14.89
N TYR A 46 -3.24 -3.79 -14.80
CA TYR A 46 -4.14 -3.14 -13.85
C TYR A 46 -3.84 -3.45 -12.38
N PHE A 47 -3.05 -4.50 -12.10
CA PHE A 47 -2.82 -4.97 -10.73
C PHE A 47 -1.35 -5.07 -10.38
N SER A 48 -0.52 -5.49 -11.32
CA SER A 48 0.89 -5.79 -11.08
C SER A 48 1.72 -4.55 -10.77
N GLY A 49 1.33 -3.37 -11.29
CA GLY A 49 2.02 -2.11 -11.04
C GLY A 49 2.13 -1.75 -9.55
N ALA A 50 1.22 -2.27 -8.71
CA ALA A 50 1.32 -2.11 -7.27
C ALA A 50 2.58 -2.78 -6.67
N PHE A 51 3.11 -3.82 -7.30
CA PHE A 51 4.29 -4.54 -6.82
C PHE A 51 5.59 -4.03 -7.44
N MET A 52 5.49 -3.24 -8.52
CA MET A 52 6.63 -2.59 -9.15
C MET A 52 7.09 -1.36 -8.35
N HIS A 53 8.38 -1.05 -8.38
CA HIS A 53 8.95 0.11 -7.69
C HIS A 53 10.01 0.79 -8.55
N GLY A 54 10.13 2.11 -8.41
CA GLY A 54 11.02 2.91 -9.24
C GLY A 54 10.40 3.31 -10.58
N ASN A 55 11.24 3.66 -11.54
CA ASN A 55 10.89 3.88 -12.94
C ASN A 55 12.13 3.62 -13.81
N GLU A 56 11.96 3.55 -15.13
CA GLU A 56 13.05 3.24 -16.07
C GLU A 56 14.16 4.32 -16.13
N ILE A 57 13.79 5.58 -15.86
CA ILE A 57 14.71 6.73 -16.00
C ILE A 57 15.48 6.97 -14.73
N ALA A 58 14.91 6.61 -13.57
CA ALA A 58 15.53 6.86 -12.27
C ALA A 58 16.72 5.93 -12.03
N PRO A 59 17.75 6.41 -11.31
CA PRO A 59 18.88 5.56 -10.93
C PRO A 59 18.43 4.37 -10.07
N ALA A 60 19.14 3.26 -10.17
CA ALA A 60 18.79 1.98 -9.52
C ALA A 60 18.56 2.09 -8.00
N TRP A 61 19.28 2.98 -7.30
CA TRP A 61 19.07 3.22 -5.87
C TRP A 61 17.67 3.78 -5.54
N PHE A 62 17.03 4.49 -6.47
CA PHE A 62 15.71 5.08 -6.27
C PHE A 62 14.64 4.00 -6.07
N LEU A 63 14.73 2.89 -6.77
CA LEU A 63 13.84 1.73 -6.56
C LEU A 63 13.88 1.28 -5.09
N TRP A 64 15.08 1.13 -4.52
CA TRP A 64 15.23 0.66 -3.15
C TRP A 64 14.75 1.67 -2.12
N VAL A 65 14.99 2.97 -2.35
CA VAL A 65 14.45 4.04 -1.49
C VAL A 65 12.92 4.05 -1.54
N HIS A 66 12.33 3.98 -2.75
CA HIS A 66 10.88 3.95 -2.92
C HIS A 66 10.26 2.71 -2.24
N LEU A 67 10.83 1.54 -2.43
CA LEU A 67 10.41 0.31 -1.76
C LEU A 67 10.52 0.43 -0.23
N PHE A 68 11.63 0.95 0.28
CA PHE A 68 11.85 1.14 1.72
C PHE A 68 10.81 2.08 2.32
N MET A 69 10.51 3.20 1.67
CA MET A 69 9.48 4.14 2.13
C MET A 69 8.09 3.49 2.19
N ASN A 70 7.76 2.65 1.20
CA ASN A 70 6.53 1.86 1.24
C ASN A 70 6.52 0.84 2.39
N PHE A 71 7.63 0.18 2.67
CA PHE A 71 7.74 -0.76 3.79
C PHE A 71 7.59 -0.08 5.16
N LEU A 72 8.03 1.18 5.32
CA LEU A 72 7.79 1.96 6.54
C LEU A 72 6.30 2.20 6.81
N MET A 73 5.45 2.15 5.78
CA MET A 73 4.00 2.24 5.93
C MET A 73 3.34 0.85 6.06
N ILE A 74 3.69 -0.06 5.17
CA ILE A 74 3.03 -1.37 5.07
C ILE A 74 3.31 -2.24 6.28
N ILE A 75 4.57 -2.36 6.70
CA ILE A 75 4.95 -3.30 7.75
C ILE A 75 4.37 -2.88 9.11
N PRO A 76 4.63 -1.67 9.64
CA PRO A 76 4.14 -1.31 10.97
C PRO A 76 2.62 -1.15 11.03
N PHE A 77 2.02 -0.44 10.08
CA PHE A 77 0.57 -0.19 10.11
C PHE A 77 -0.24 -1.41 9.64
N GLY A 78 0.26 -2.13 8.63
CA GLY A 78 -0.37 -3.36 8.16
C GLY A 78 -0.34 -4.47 9.21
N THR A 79 0.79 -4.71 9.88
CA THR A 79 0.85 -5.69 10.97
C THR A 79 -0.04 -5.31 12.14
N LEU A 80 -0.16 -4.01 12.43
CA LEU A 80 -1.07 -3.53 13.47
C LEU A 80 -2.53 -3.77 13.08
N LEU A 81 -2.91 -3.49 11.84
CA LEU A 81 -4.23 -3.75 11.31
C LEU A 81 -4.53 -5.27 11.33
N GLU A 82 -3.62 -6.08 10.81
CA GLU A 82 -3.78 -7.53 10.71
C GLU A 82 -3.86 -8.19 12.10
N LYS A 83 -3.08 -7.71 13.07
CA LYS A 83 -3.13 -8.16 14.46
C LYS A 83 -4.50 -7.92 15.10
N ASN A 84 -5.13 -6.78 14.85
CA ASN A 84 -6.33 -6.35 15.57
C ASN A 84 -7.64 -6.64 14.82
N LYS A 85 -7.61 -6.73 13.48
CA LYS A 85 -8.80 -6.98 12.64
C LYS A 85 -8.76 -8.34 11.93
N GLY A 86 -7.62 -9.04 12.00
CA GLY A 86 -7.40 -10.34 11.36
C GLY A 86 -7.04 -10.25 9.88
N SER A 87 -6.48 -11.35 9.36
CA SER A 87 -5.95 -11.42 7.99
C SER A 87 -7.04 -11.27 6.93
N LYS A 88 -8.27 -11.74 7.19
CA LYS A 88 -9.38 -11.59 6.24
C LYS A 88 -9.73 -10.13 5.97
N VAL A 89 -9.85 -9.30 7.02
CA VAL A 89 -10.13 -7.86 6.86
C VAL A 89 -8.96 -7.16 6.18
N THR A 90 -7.73 -7.47 6.59
CA THR A 90 -6.51 -6.90 6.00
C THR A 90 -6.38 -7.24 4.52
N PHE A 91 -6.72 -8.47 4.12
CA PHE A 91 -6.76 -8.88 2.72
C PHE A 91 -7.81 -8.06 1.92
N TRP A 92 -9.01 -7.87 2.46
CA TRP A 92 -10.01 -7.06 1.78
C TRP A 92 -9.61 -5.59 1.68
N VAL A 93 -8.95 -5.02 2.69
CA VAL A 93 -8.39 -3.65 2.62
C VAL A 93 -7.36 -3.56 1.50
N PHE A 94 -6.43 -4.52 1.42
CA PHE A 94 -5.47 -4.62 0.32
C PHE A 94 -6.17 -4.70 -1.04
N PHE A 95 -7.12 -5.62 -1.19
CA PHE A 95 -7.75 -5.90 -2.48
C PHE A 95 -8.60 -4.72 -2.98
N VAL A 96 -9.38 -4.10 -2.10
CA VAL A 96 -10.18 -2.90 -2.45
C VAL A 96 -9.26 -1.72 -2.76
N ALA A 97 -8.17 -1.53 -2.00
CA ALA A 97 -7.21 -0.46 -2.28
C ALA A 97 -6.50 -0.65 -3.63
N LEU A 98 -6.17 -1.90 -3.99
CA LEU A 98 -5.60 -2.22 -5.29
C LEU A 98 -6.55 -1.85 -6.44
N ILE A 99 -7.82 -2.25 -6.35
CA ILE A 99 -8.84 -1.92 -7.36
C ILE A 99 -9.06 -0.40 -7.44
N MET A 100 -9.26 0.25 -6.30
CA MET A 100 -9.51 1.70 -6.26
C MET A 100 -8.32 2.49 -6.80
N CYS A 101 -7.10 2.09 -6.51
CA CYS A 101 -5.89 2.69 -7.05
C CYS A 101 -5.86 2.56 -8.58
N SER A 102 -6.07 1.34 -9.10
CA SER A 102 -6.10 1.07 -10.54
C SER A 102 -7.18 1.90 -11.26
N VAL A 103 -8.41 1.89 -10.76
CA VAL A 103 -9.52 2.68 -11.33
C VAL A 103 -9.21 4.18 -11.28
N THR A 104 -8.70 4.68 -10.17
CA THR A 104 -8.33 6.09 -10.03
C THR A 104 -7.25 6.48 -11.04
N PHE A 105 -6.22 5.65 -11.22
CA PHE A 105 -5.17 5.90 -12.20
C PHE A 105 -5.72 5.94 -13.62
N GLN A 106 -6.57 4.99 -14.01
CA GLN A 106 -7.21 4.95 -15.33
C GLN A 106 -8.06 6.20 -15.61
N ILE A 107 -8.82 6.66 -14.60
CA ILE A 107 -9.64 7.87 -14.74
C ILE A 107 -8.77 9.12 -14.89
N LEU A 108 -7.74 9.27 -14.07
CA LEU A 108 -6.89 10.47 -14.07
C LEU A 108 -6.00 10.56 -15.31
N MET A 109 -5.57 9.41 -15.85
CA MET A 109 -4.64 9.33 -16.98
C MET A 109 -5.34 8.94 -18.29
N HIS A 110 -6.67 8.97 -18.32
CA HIS A 110 -7.43 8.65 -19.53
C HIS A 110 -6.95 9.47 -20.75
N GLY A 111 -6.62 8.79 -21.85
CA GLY A 111 -6.14 9.42 -23.08
C GLY A 111 -4.70 9.96 -23.04
N LYS A 112 -3.92 9.62 -22.00
CA LYS A 112 -2.49 9.91 -21.90
C LYS A 112 -1.73 8.59 -21.89
N ASP A 113 -0.49 8.60 -22.37
CA ASP A 113 0.42 7.46 -22.26
C ASP A 113 1.29 7.63 -21.01
N GLU A 114 0.81 7.13 -19.87
CA GLU A 114 1.44 7.32 -18.59
C GLU A 114 1.58 5.99 -17.85
N VAL A 115 2.64 5.88 -17.06
CA VAL A 115 3.00 4.69 -16.28
C VAL A 115 3.13 5.05 -14.81
N ALA A 116 2.63 4.19 -13.93
CA ALA A 116 2.79 4.31 -12.49
C ALA A 116 3.23 2.99 -11.86
N THR A 117 3.95 3.12 -10.73
CA THR A 117 4.44 1.99 -9.95
C THR A 117 4.31 2.27 -8.46
N GLY A 118 4.19 1.22 -7.66
CA GLY A 118 4.28 1.29 -6.21
C GLY A 118 3.04 0.87 -5.46
N ILE A 119 3.28 0.24 -4.33
CA ILE A 119 2.25 -0.26 -3.41
C ILE A 119 1.77 0.83 -2.43
N SER A 120 2.15 2.08 -2.65
CA SER A 120 1.92 3.18 -1.71
C SER A 120 0.43 3.43 -1.41
N ALA A 121 -0.46 3.35 -2.39
CA ALA A 121 -1.91 3.48 -2.15
C ALA A 121 -2.42 2.46 -1.13
N ILE A 122 -1.96 1.21 -1.21
CA ILE A 122 -2.24 0.15 -0.25
C ILE A 122 -1.58 0.47 1.11
N GLY A 123 -0.35 1.01 1.08
CA GLY A 123 0.33 1.53 2.27
C GLY A 123 -0.52 2.56 3.00
N TYR A 124 -1.14 3.50 2.29
CA TYR A 124 -2.03 4.51 2.87
C TYR A 124 -3.34 3.91 3.41
N ALA A 125 -3.88 2.87 2.78
CA ALA A 125 -5.01 2.13 3.35
C ALA A 125 -4.64 1.49 4.70
N PHE A 126 -3.43 0.93 4.80
CA PHE A 126 -2.92 0.36 6.05
C PHE A 126 -2.60 1.43 7.09
N VAL A 127 -2.06 2.59 6.69
CA VAL A 127 -1.86 3.74 7.58
C VAL A 127 -3.20 4.17 8.19
N ALA A 128 -4.24 4.36 7.38
CA ALA A 128 -5.57 4.73 7.86
C ALA A 128 -6.11 3.70 8.87
N GLY A 129 -6.01 2.40 8.53
CA GLY A 129 -6.41 1.31 9.42
C GLY A 129 -5.60 1.25 10.70
N GLY A 130 -4.28 1.38 10.59
CA GLY A 130 -3.36 1.36 11.73
C GLY A 130 -3.58 2.53 12.68
N VAL A 131 -3.81 3.74 12.15
CA VAL A 131 -4.12 4.93 12.97
C VAL A 131 -5.39 4.72 13.77
N VAL A 132 -6.46 4.19 13.17
CA VAL A 132 -7.69 3.85 13.90
C VAL A 132 -7.41 2.86 15.04
N GLN A 133 -6.57 1.83 14.83
CA GLN A 133 -6.20 0.89 15.89
C GLN A 133 -5.33 1.54 16.98
N ILE A 134 -4.39 2.42 16.61
CA ILE A 134 -3.57 3.16 17.57
C ILE A 134 -4.45 4.04 18.46
N CYS A 135 -5.38 4.80 17.88
CA CYS A 135 -6.29 5.63 18.64
C CYS A 135 -7.15 4.82 19.62
N ARG A 136 -7.69 3.69 19.17
CA ARG A 136 -8.50 2.79 20.01
C ARG A 136 -7.70 2.19 21.17
N LEU A 137 -6.44 1.85 20.95
CA LEU A 137 -5.58 1.16 21.90
C LEU A 137 -4.52 2.08 22.51
N TRP A 138 -4.69 3.40 22.41
CA TRP A 138 -3.68 4.38 22.78
C TRP A 138 -3.08 4.17 24.16
N LYS A 139 -3.94 3.92 25.16
CA LYS A 139 -3.51 3.75 26.56
C LYS A 139 -2.72 2.45 26.78
N SER A 140 -2.86 1.44 25.93
CA SER A 140 -2.16 0.14 26.07
C SER A 140 -0.74 0.16 25.49
N TYR A 141 -0.37 1.18 24.69
CA TYR A 141 0.97 1.29 24.13
C TYR A 141 1.91 2.06 25.06
N SER A 142 3.17 1.60 25.13
CA SER A 142 4.24 2.35 25.78
C SER A 142 4.48 3.70 25.10
N VAL A 143 5.03 4.67 25.84
CA VAL A 143 5.37 5.99 25.29
C VAL A 143 6.29 5.87 24.07
N LYS A 144 7.31 5.01 24.13
CA LYS A 144 8.23 4.75 23.01
C LYS A 144 7.49 4.27 21.76
N CYS A 145 6.55 3.35 21.90
CA CYS A 145 5.75 2.82 20.81
C CYS A 145 4.87 3.90 20.18
N ARG A 146 4.21 4.73 20.99
CA ARG A 146 3.41 5.87 20.53
C ARG A 146 4.23 6.85 19.72
N MET A 147 5.43 7.21 20.21
CA MET A 147 6.34 8.14 19.51
C MET A 147 6.76 7.60 18.14
N ILE A 148 7.08 6.31 18.03
CA ILE A 148 7.42 5.68 16.75
C ILE A 148 6.24 5.80 15.76
N TYR A 149 5.03 5.47 16.17
CA TYR A 149 3.86 5.56 15.29
C TYR A 149 3.52 7.01 14.91
N ILE A 150 3.69 7.97 15.82
CA ILE A 150 3.52 9.39 15.51
C ILE A 150 4.52 9.81 14.44
N LEU A 151 5.79 9.44 14.58
CA LEU A 151 6.84 9.78 13.62
C LEU A 151 6.54 9.18 12.24
N LEU A 152 6.16 7.90 12.19
CA LEU A 152 5.78 7.22 10.95
C LEU A 152 4.54 7.85 10.31
N PHE A 153 3.57 8.27 11.11
CA PHE A 153 2.38 8.96 10.62
C PHE A 153 2.71 10.33 10.05
N ILE A 154 3.57 11.12 10.72
CA ILE A 154 4.04 12.41 10.20
C ILE A 154 4.76 12.21 8.87
N LEU A 155 5.62 11.20 8.76
CA LEU A 155 6.28 10.85 7.51
C LEU A 155 5.27 10.52 6.39
N ALA A 156 4.27 9.71 6.69
CA ALA A 156 3.20 9.40 5.73
C ALA A 156 2.44 10.66 5.29
N VAL A 157 2.13 11.58 6.22
CA VAL A 157 1.47 12.86 5.89
C VAL A 157 2.35 13.72 4.98
N ILE A 158 3.66 13.81 5.24
CA ILE A 158 4.60 14.53 4.37
C ILE A 158 4.59 13.93 2.96
N MET A 159 4.65 12.59 2.85
CA MET A 159 4.62 11.89 1.56
C MET A 159 3.25 11.93 0.86
N LEU A 160 2.19 12.37 1.53
CA LEU A 160 0.87 12.60 0.93
C LEU A 160 0.82 13.94 0.16
N LEU A 161 1.72 14.87 0.47
CA LEU A 161 1.67 16.22 -0.10
C LEU A 161 1.97 16.20 -1.62
N PRO A 162 1.14 16.87 -2.45
CA PRO A 162 1.33 16.91 -3.91
C PRO A 162 2.68 17.51 -4.34
N MET A 163 3.25 18.37 -3.50
CA MET A 163 4.56 18.99 -3.72
C MET A 163 5.73 17.98 -3.65
N ILE A 164 5.52 16.85 -2.98
CA ILE A 164 6.55 15.81 -2.79
C ILE A 164 6.38 14.68 -3.80
N THR A 165 5.15 14.21 -4.01
CA THR A 165 4.88 13.00 -4.82
C THR A 165 4.09 13.28 -6.10
N GLY A 166 3.63 14.51 -6.29
CA GLY A 166 2.79 14.90 -7.42
C GLY A 166 1.30 14.62 -7.20
N TRP A 167 0.46 15.32 -7.96
CA TRP A 167 -1.01 15.25 -7.82
C TRP A 167 -1.58 13.87 -8.06
N VAL A 168 -1.09 13.16 -9.07
CA VAL A 168 -1.57 11.81 -9.41
C VAL A 168 -1.34 10.86 -8.24
N SER A 169 -0.11 10.81 -7.73
CA SER A 169 0.24 9.98 -6.58
C SER A 169 -0.61 10.34 -5.35
N THR A 170 -0.84 11.63 -5.09
CA THR A 170 -1.72 12.08 -4.00
C THR A 170 -3.13 11.54 -4.15
N CYS A 171 -3.73 11.60 -5.34
CA CYS A 171 -5.06 11.03 -5.60
C CYS A 171 -5.08 9.51 -5.39
N LEU A 172 -4.04 8.80 -5.83
CA LEU A 172 -3.90 7.36 -5.60
C LEU A 172 -3.78 7.05 -4.10
N HIS A 173 -3.03 7.82 -3.35
CA HIS A 173 -2.91 7.67 -1.89
C HIS A 173 -4.25 7.91 -1.18
N ILE A 174 -5.00 8.94 -1.59
CA ILE A 174 -6.34 9.22 -1.05
C ILE A 174 -7.30 8.07 -1.37
N SER A 175 -7.25 7.50 -2.58
CA SER A 175 -8.07 6.34 -2.94
C SER A 175 -7.79 5.14 -2.02
N GLY A 176 -6.53 4.95 -1.62
CA GLY A 176 -6.15 3.96 -0.62
C GLY A 176 -6.79 4.22 0.75
N ILE A 177 -6.74 5.46 1.25
CA ILE A 177 -7.37 5.85 2.52
C ILE A 177 -8.89 5.56 2.46
N VAL A 178 -9.56 5.97 1.40
CA VAL A 178 -11.00 5.75 1.19
C VAL A 178 -11.33 4.26 1.19
N SER A 179 -10.49 3.43 0.56
CA SER A 179 -10.66 1.98 0.49
C SER A 179 -10.70 1.33 1.88
N TYR A 180 -9.87 1.78 2.81
CA TYR A 180 -9.92 1.30 4.18
C TYR A 180 -11.28 1.57 4.82
N TYR A 181 -11.81 2.80 4.70
CA TYR A 181 -13.09 3.17 5.30
C TYR A 181 -14.25 2.41 4.68
N ILE A 182 -14.24 2.14 3.37
CA ILE A 182 -15.25 1.30 2.71
C ILE A 182 -15.27 -0.10 3.35
N VAL A 183 -14.12 -0.75 3.43
CA VAL A 183 -14.03 -2.10 4.02
C VAL A 183 -14.38 -2.08 5.50
N HIS A 184 -13.96 -1.06 6.23
CA HIS A 184 -14.24 -0.92 7.66
C HIS A 184 -15.75 -0.82 7.93
N ILE A 185 -16.47 0.02 7.19
CA ILE A 185 -17.92 0.17 7.32
C ILE A 185 -18.66 -1.15 7.00
N ILE A 186 -18.23 -1.85 5.95
CA ILE A 186 -18.83 -3.15 5.57
C ILE A 186 -18.57 -4.19 6.67
N ALA A 187 -17.32 -4.27 7.16
CA ALA A 187 -16.93 -5.24 8.18
C ALA A 187 -17.64 -5.02 9.53
N GLU A 188 -17.93 -3.76 9.91
CA GLU A 188 -18.65 -3.47 11.15
C GLU A 188 -20.16 -3.74 11.05
N ARG A 189 -20.73 -3.67 9.85
CA ARG A 189 -22.14 -3.99 9.63
C ARG A 189 -22.45 -5.48 9.49
N THR A 190 -21.42 -6.29 9.23
CA THR A 190 -21.58 -7.76 9.11
C THR A 190 -21.51 -8.35 10.52
N PRO A 191 -22.64 -8.88 11.07
CA PRO A 191 -22.60 -9.51 12.38
C PRO A 191 -21.64 -10.70 12.34
N THR A 192 -20.57 -10.65 13.09
CA THR A 192 -19.76 -11.84 13.35
C THR A 192 -20.65 -12.82 14.10
N LYS A 193 -21.02 -13.94 13.46
CA LYS A 193 -21.48 -15.11 14.22
C LYS A 193 -20.39 -15.37 15.27
N ARG A 194 -20.67 -15.05 16.51
CA ARG A 194 -19.90 -15.53 17.65
C ARG A 194 -20.25 -17.01 17.77
N ASP A 195 -19.35 -17.86 17.30
CA ASP A 195 -19.35 -19.27 17.64
C ASP A 195 -18.97 -19.42 19.12
#